data_7572f1ac68de1e4720d65f3ed26f6f57
#
_entry.id   7572f1ac68de1e4720d65f3ed26f6f57
#
_cell.length_a   1.000
_cell.length_b   1.000
_cell.length_c   1.000
_cell.angle_alpha   90.00
_cell.angle_beta   90.00
_cell.angle_gamma   90.00
#
_symmetry.space_group_name_H-M   'P 1'
#
loop_
_entity.id
_entity.type
_entity.pdbx_description
1 polymer ?
#
loop_
_entity_poly.entity_id
_entity_poly.type
_entity_poly.pdbx_seq_one_letter_code
_entity_poly.pdbx_strand_id
1 'polypeptide(L)'
;TQAKSVKDVKEQDVYMSDLPLMTENGTFIINGTERVVVSQMHRSPGVFFDHDKGKTHSSGKILFAARIIPYRGSWMDFEFDPKDIVNARIDRKKKIPATTILYSLGYDAEEILSMFYKSEDYTKFKDGWKKDFKAENIVGGKSLFPLVSKGKVIVEQGKKFTPRPVSYTHLRAHETVHH
;
A
#
# COMPACT_ATOMS: atom_id res chain seq x y z
N THR A 1 11.72 -20.82 22.44
CA THR A 1 11.78 -22.30 22.35
C THR A 1 12.88 -22.66 21.39
N GLN A 2 14.00 -23.18 21.93
CA GLN A 2 15.09 -23.69 21.10
C GLN A 2 14.55 -24.80 20.21
N ALA A 3 14.76 -24.67 18.89
CA ALA A 3 14.47 -25.73 17.95
C ALA A 3 15.30 -26.96 18.35
N LYS A 4 14.62 -28.03 18.77
CA LYS A 4 15.28 -29.30 19.02
C LYS A 4 15.90 -29.75 17.70
N SER A 5 17.21 -30.01 17.68
CA SER A 5 17.87 -30.56 16.50
C SER A 5 17.17 -31.87 16.11
N VAL A 6 16.89 -32.01 14.82
CA VAL A 6 16.35 -33.25 14.25
C VAL A 6 17.36 -34.36 14.50
N LYS A 7 16.98 -35.39 15.24
CA LYS A 7 17.87 -36.50 15.60
C LYS A 7 17.97 -37.54 14.50
N ASP A 8 16.88 -37.76 13.77
CA ASP A 8 16.80 -38.75 12.72
C ASP A 8 15.65 -38.41 11.76
N VAL A 9 15.78 -38.76 10.50
CA VAL A 9 14.74 -38.64 9.47
C VAL A 9 14.46 -40.06 9.00
N LYS A 10 13.24 -40.55 9.25
CA LYS A 10 12.78 -41.87 8.76
C LYS A 10 11.87 -41.65 7.57
N GLU A 11 12.15 -42.38 6.51
CA GLU A 11 11.33 -42.40 5.30
C GLU A 11 10.58 -43.71 5.23
N GLN A 12 9.29 -43.65 4.99
CA GLN A 12 8.41 -44.79 4.95
C GLN A 12 7.25 -44.58 3.99
N ASP A 13 6.96 -45.55 3.17
CA ASP A 13 5.78 -45.55 2.33
C ASP A 13 4.55 -45.87 3.18
N VAL A 14 3.53 -45.00 3.09
CA VAL A 14 2.26 -45.14 3.81
C VAL A 14 1.13 -45.24 2.80
N TYR A 15 0.36 -46.32 2.86
CA TYR A 15 -0.85 -46.42 2.08
C TYR A 15 -1.87 -45.37 2.48
N MET A 16 -2.25 -44.50 1.54
CA MET A 16 -3.20 -43.38 1.78
C MET A 16 -4.62 -43.76 1.36
N SER A 17 -4.78 -44.15 0.11
CA SER A 17 -6.07 -44.58 -0.47
C SER A 17 -5.88 -45.05 -1.91
N ASP A 18 -6.91 -45.67 -2.47
CA ASP A 18 -7.00 -45.97 -3.90
C ASP A 18 -7.48 -44.73 -4.67
N LEU A 19 -6.93 -44.53 -5.85
CA LEU A 19 -7.40 -43.51 -6.80
C LEU A 19 -8.19 -44.24 -7.90
N PRO A 20 -9.42 -43.80 -8.24
CA PRO A 20 -10.15 -44.38 -9.34
C PRO A 20 -9.41 -44.13 -10.67
N LEU A 21 -9.39 -45.19 -11.51
CA LEU A 21 -8.85 -45.09 -12.85
C LEU A 21 -9.84 -44.36 -13.77
N MET A 22 -9.32 -43.54 -14.65
CA MET A 22 -10.10 -42.90 -15.69
C MET A 22 -10.32 -43.90 -16.84
N THR A 23 -11.55 -44.01 -17.34
CA THR A 23 -11.89 -44.82 -18.51
C THR A 23 -11.39 -44.14 -19.79
N GLU A 24 -11.42 -44.85 -20.91
CA GLU A 24 -11.06 -44.34 -22.23
C GLU A 24 -11.91 -43.11 -22.65
N ASN A 25 -13.15 -43.02 -22.13
CA ASN A 25 -14.08 -41.93 -22.41
C ASN A 25 -13.91 -40.73 -21.47
N GLY A 26 -12.89 -40.72 -20.59
CA GLY A 26 -12.68 -39.62 -19.63
C GLY A 26 -13.64 -39.63 -18.44
N THR A 27 -14.23 -40.76 -18.13
CA THR A 27 -15.16 -40.96 -17.00
C THR A 27 -14.52 -41.76 -15.88
N PHE A 28 -15.17 -41.78 -14.71
CA PHE A 28 -14.76 -42.53 -13.53
C PHE A 28 -15.93 -43.37 -13.04
N ILE A 29 -15.68 -44.62 -12.65
CA ILE A 29 -16.68 -45.44 -11.99
C ILE A 29 -16.55 -45.29 -10.49
N ILE A 30 -17.51 -44.65 -9.86
CA ILE A 30 -17.57 -44.39 -8.42
C ILE A 30 -18.85 -45.06 -7.86
N ASN A 31 -18.69 -45.98 -6.95
CA ASN A 31 -19.80 -46.75 -6.35
C ASN A 31 -20.76 -47.35 -7.42
N GLY A 32 -20.20 -47.88 -8.49
CA GLY A 32 -20.96 -48.46 -9.59
C GLY A 32 -21.65 -47.47 -10.54
N THR A 33 -21.44 -46.18 -10.34
CA THR A 33 -22.00 -45.12 -11.18
C THR A 33 -20.91 -44.44 -12.00
N GLU A 34 -21.15 -44.27 -13.29
CA GLU A 34 -20.27 -43.51 -14.16
C GLU A 34 -20.39 -42.01 -13.88
N ARG A 35 -19.25 -41.37 -13.62
CA ARG A 35 -19.17 -39.94 -13.26
C ARG A 35 -18.11 -39.22 -14.07
N VAL A 36 -18.32 -37.96 -14.27
CA VAL A 36 -17.42 -37.05 -15.00
C VAL A 36 -17.04 -35.88 -14.12
N VAL A 37 -15.78 -35.44 -14.20
CA VAL A 37 -15.33 -34.20 -13.55
C VAL A 37 -15.83 -33.02 -14.37
N VAL A 38 -16.61 -32.16 -13.74
CA VAL A 38 -17.19 -30.96 -14.38
C VAL A 38 -16.39 -29.74 -13.94
N SER A 39 -16.04 -28.87 -14.90
CA SER A 39 -15.41 -27.59 -14.62
C SER A 39 -16.37 -26.67 -13.86
N GLN A 40 -15.91 -26.13 -12.75
CA GLN A 40 -16.68 -25.18 -11.94
C GLN A 40 -16.24 -23.76 -12.23
N MET A 41 -17.22 -22.89 -12.50
CA MET A 41 -16.96 -21.46 -12.66
C MET A 41 -16.61 -20.84 -11.31
N HIS A 42 -15.54 -20.08 -11.25
CA HIS A 42 -15.13 -19.31 -10.07
C HIS A 42 -14.61 -17.93 -10.48
N ARG A 43 -14.48 -17.02 -9.53
CA ARG A 43 -13.79 -15.74 -9.80
C ARG A 43 -12.34 -16.01 -10.17
N SER A 44 -11.86 -15.35 -11.22
CA SER A 44 -10.44 -15.44 -11.60
C SER A 44 -9.55 -14.92 -10.47
N PRO A 45 -8.39 -15.55 -10.24
CA PRO A 45 -7.38 -14.98 -9.36
C PRO A 45 -6.93 -13.61 -9.87
N GLY A 46 -6.61 -12.71 -8.96
CA GLY A 46 -6.14 -11.36 -9.31
C GLY A 46 -6.49 -10.32 -8.28
N VAL A 47 -6.25 -9.06 -8.63
CA VAL A 47 -6.57 -7.90 -7.81
C VAL A 47 -7.75 -7.16 -8.45
N PHE A 48 -8.77 -6.91 -7.65
CA PHE A 48 -9.98 -6.20 -8.06
C PHE A 48 -10.12 -4.93 -7.24
N PHE A 49 -10.32 -3.82 -7.94
CA PHE A 49 -10.57 -2.52 -7.32
C PHE A 49 -12.04 -2.19 -7.38
N ASP A 50 -12.58 -1.68 -6.28
CA ASP A 50 -13.98 -1.31 -6.14
C ASP A 50 -14.14 -0.06 -5.28
N HIS A 51 -15.33 0.53 -5.26
CA HIS A 51 -15.69 1.65 -4.41
C HIS A 51 -17.19 1.62 -4.07
N ASP A 52 -17.57 2.24 -2.95
CA ASP A 52 -18.94 2.25 -2.42
C ASP A 52 -19.87 3.29 -3.07
N LYS A 53 -19.37 4.09 -4.02
CA LYS A 53 -20.08 5.23 -4.65
C LYS A 53 -20.59 6.27 -3.65
N GLY A 54 -19.94 6.39 -2.48
CA GLY A 54 -20.32 7.33 -1.42
C GLY A 54 -21.58 6.96 -0.65
N LYS A 55 -22.06 5.71 -0.74
CA LYS A 55 -23.30 5.27 -0.07
C LYS A 55 -23.12 4.93 1.40
N THR A 56 -21.90 4.55 1.80
CA THR A 56 -21.64 4.03 3.14
C THR A 56 -21.53 5.12 4.19
N HIS A 57 -21.06 6.32 3.83
CA HIS A 57 -20.86 7.41 4.75
C HIS A 57 -21.78 8.60 4.45
N SER A 58 -22.33 9.22 5.50
CA SER A 58 -23.28 10.35 5.40
C SER A 58 -22.74 11.59 4.67
N SER A 59 -21.40 11.77 4.66
CA SER A 59 -20.75 12.89 3.95
C SER A 59 -20.66 12.69 2.42
N GLY A 60 -21.09 11.53 1.88
CA GLY A 60 -20.93 11.21 0.47
C GLY A 60 -19.50 10.90 0.03
N LYS A 61 -18.55 10.75 0.98
CA LYS A 61 -17.16 10.41 0.69
C LYS A 61 -17.07 9.03 0.05
N ILE A 62 -16.40 8.94 -1.08
CA ILE A 62 -16.17 7.66 -1.77
C ILE A 62 -15.09 6.90 -1.02
N LEU A 63 -15.43 5.69 -0.58
CA LEU A 63 -14.50 4.76 0.06
C LEU A 63 -14.04 3.73 -0.96
N PHE A 64 -12.74 3.65 -1.17
CA PHE A 64 -12.12 2.71 -2.08
C PHE A 64 -11.82 1.40 -1.38
N ALA A 65 -11.88 0.31 -2.13
CA ALA A 65 -11.52 -1.02 -1.68
C ALA A 65 -10.72 -1.76 -2.75
N ALA A 66 -9.85 -2.65 -2.31
CA ALA A 66 -9.15 -3.57 -3.19
C ALA A 66 -9.26 -4.98 -2.63
N ARG A 67 -9.53 -5.94 -3.51
CA ARG A 67 -9.64 -7.35 -3.14
C ARG A 67 -8.61 -8.17 -3.87
N ILE A 68 -7.82 -8.92 -3.13
CA ILE A 68 -6.85 -9.87 -3.67
C ILE A 68 -7.46 -11.26 -3.56
N ILE A 69 -7.65 -11.89 -4.72
CA ILE A 69 -8.18 -13.25 -4.83
C ILE A 69 -7.04 -14.15 -5.29
N PRO A 70 -6.56 -15.09 -4.46
CA PRO A 70 -5.54 -16.04 -4.84
C PRO A 70 -6.15 -17.17 -5.69
N TYR A 71 -5.30 -17.93 -6.39
CA TYR A 71 -5.73 -19.14 -7.07
C TYR A 71 -6.31 -20.16 -6.09
N ARG A 72 -5.67 -20.29 -4.93
CA ARG A 72 -6.10 -21.16 -3.83
C ARG A 72 -5.69 -20.54 -2.51
N GLY A 73 -6.63 -20.36 -1.60
CA GLY A 73 -6.39 -19.80 -0.26
C GLY A 73 -7.38 -18.71 0.12
N SER A 74 -7.05 -17.99 1.17
CA SER A 74 -7.89 -16.95 1.76
C SER A 74 -7.86 -15.66 0.95
N TRP A 75 -9.02 -15.03 0.82
CA TRP A 75 -9.12 -13.71 0.20
C TRP A 75 -8.64 -12.62 1.16
N MET A 76 -8.01 -11.60 0.61
CA MET A 76 -7.56 -10.43 1.34
C MET A 76 -8.23 -9.17 0.78
N ASP A 77 -8.93 -8.45 1.64
CA ASP A 77 -9.59 -7.19 1.29
C ASP A 77 -8.86 -6.02 1.95
N PHE A 78 -8.55 -4.98 1.21
CA PHE A 78 -8.09 -3.69 1.72
C PHE A 78 -9.23 -2.69 1.59
N GLU A 79 -9.54 -1.98 2.65
CA GLU A 79 -10.65 -1.02 2.70
C GLU A 79 -10.18 0.30 3.31
N PHE A 80 -10.56 1.41 2.69
CA PHE A 80 -10.37 2.73 3.27
C PHE A 80 -11.51 3.05 4.24
N ASP A 81 -11.15 3.52 5.41
CA ASP A 81 -12.12 4.09 6.35
C ASP A 81 -12.43 5.56 6.01
N PRO A 82 -13.56 6.13 6.50
CA PRO A 82 -13.86 7.56 6.34
C PRO A 82 -12.77 8.49 6.86
N LYS A 83 -11.93 8.01 7.77
CA LYS A 83 -10.75 8.72 8.33
C LYS A 83 -9.48 8.57 7.51
N ASP A 84 -9.56 8.03 6.28
CA ASP A 84 -8.43 7.73 5.38
C ASP A 84 -7.44 6.69 5.92
N ILE A 85 -7.87 5.86 6.86
CA ILE A 85 -7.07 4.75 7.37
C ILE A 85 -7.32 3.52 6.48
N VAL A 86 -6.25 2.88 6.03
CA VAL A 86 -6.32 1.64 5.27
C VAL A 86 -6.32 0.45 6.21
N ASN A 87 -7.39 -0.32 6.16
CA ASN A 87 -7.53 -1.56 6.91
C ASN A 87 -7.51 -2.76 5.98
N ALA A 88 -7.00 -3.86 6.47
CA ALA A 88 -7.02 -5.13 5.78
C ALA A 88 -7.89 -6.15 6.51
N ARG A 89 -8.51 -7.04 5.75
CA ARG A 89 -9.27 -8.20 6.24
C ARG A 89 -8.81 -9.45 5.54
N ILE A 90 -8.64 -10.52 6.28
CA ILE A 90 -8.38 -11.87 5.74
C ILE A 90 -9.63 -12.69 6.00
N ASP A 91 -10.19 -13.30 4.96
CA ASP A 91 -11.43 -14.12 5.03
C ASP A 91 -12.61 -13.42 5.71
N ARG A 92 -12.77 -12.12 5.49
CA ARG A 92 -13.83 -11.30 6.12
C ARG A 92 -13.80 -11.30 7.65
N LYS A 93 -12.69 -11.69 8.27
CA LYS A 93 -12.49 -11.64 9.72
C LYS A 93 -12.30 -10.20 10.20
N LYS A 94 -11.77 -10.04 11.42
CA LYS A 94 -11.53 -8.73 12.05
C LYS A 94 -10.63 -7.85 11.19
N LYS A 95 -10.96 -6.56 11.11
CA LYS A 95 -10.12 -5.53 10.46
C LYS A 95 -8.83 -5.35 11.25
N ILE A 96 -7.73 -5.28 10.53
CA ILE A 96 -6.40 -4.95 11.04
C ILE A 96 -5.82 -3.81 10.20
N PRO A 97 -4.97 -2.94 10.75
CA PRO A 97 -4.29 -1.92 9.96
C PRO A 97 -3.46 -2.56 8.84
N ALA A 98 -3.48 -1.98 7.63
CA ALA A 98 -2.72 -2.50 6.50
C ALA A 98 -1.20 -2.52 6.76
N THR A 99 -0.69 -1.57 7.55
CA THR A 99 0.71 -1.51 7.97
C THR A 99 1.15 -2.76 8.73
N THR A 100 0.24 -3.40 9.50
CA THR A 100 0.55 -4.65 10.21
C THR A 100 0.91 -5.78 9.24
N ILE A 101 0.25 -5.82 8.07
CA ILE A 101 0.57 -6.81 7.02
C ILE A 101 1.94 -6.49 6.42
N LEU A 102 2.23 -5.22 6.13
CA LEU A 102 3.53 -4.81 5.59
C LEU A 102 4.67 -5.16 6.55
N TYR A 103 4.50 -4.91 7.84
CA TYR A 103 5.47 -5.33 8.85
C TYR A 103 5.65 -6.86 8.90
N SER A 104 4.58 -7.63 8.74
CA SER A 104 4.66 -9.10 8.71
C SER A 104 5.38 -9.63 7.46
N LEU A 105 5.40 -8.85 6.38
CA LEU A 105 6.17 -9.14 5.16
C LEU A 105 7.65 -8.76 5.28
N GLY A 106 8.05 -8.11 6.38
CA GLY A 106 9.43 -7.77 6.67
C GLY A 106 9.82 -6.32 6.35
N TYR A 107 8.86 -5.48 5.89
CA TYR A 107 9.12 -4.06 5.66
C TYR A 107 9.26 -3.31 6.98
N ASP A 108 10.20 -2.40 7.07
CA ASP A 108 10.34 -1.50 8.20
C ASP A 108 9.55 -0.19 8.02
N ALA A 109 9.54 0.68 9.03
CA ALA A 109 8.79 1.93 8.99
C ALA A 109 9.32 2.92 7.93
N GLU A 110 10.63 2.95 7.71
CA GLU A 110 11.28 3.83 6.75
C GLU A 110 10.96 3.39 5.32
N GLU A 111 11.04 2.09 5.05
CA GLU A 111 10.68 1.50 3.77
C GLU A 111 9.20 1.75 3.42
N ILE A 112 8.29 1.54 4.39
CA ILE A 112 6.86 1.82 4.18
C ILE A 112 6.63 3.29 3.87
N LEU A 113 7.26 4.21 4.62
CA LEU A 113 7.12 5.64 4.35
C LEU A 113 7.65 6.01 2.96
N SER A 114 8.79 5.45 2.55
CA SER A 114 9.37 5.71 1.23
C SER A 114 8.53 5.20 0.06
N MET A 115 7.77 4.10 0.25
CA MET A 115 6.84 3.57 -0.76
C MET A 115 5.64 4.48 -1.02
N PHE A 116 5.08 5.09 0.03
CA PHE A 116 3.81 5.82 -0.07
C PHE A 116 3.97 7.33 -0.09
N TYR A 117 5.08 7.87 0.39
CA TYR A 117 5.32 9.30 0.51
C TYR A 117 6.59 9.73 -0.21
N LYS A 118 6.54 10.91 -0.78
CA LYS A 118 7.75 11.55 -1.32
C LYS A 118 8.54 12.11 -0.14
N SER A 119 9.77 11.67 0.02
CA SER A 119 10.70 12.24 1.00
C SER A 119 11.31 13.55 0.48
N GLU A 120 11.62 14.44 1.38
CA GLU A 120 12.39 15.67 1.12
C GLU A 120 13.66 15.63 1.96
N ASP A 121 14.81 15.84 1.32
CA ASP A 121 16.10 15.81 1.98
C ASP A 121 16.42 17.17 2.59
N TYR A 122 16.75 17.17 3.87
CA TYR A 122 17.20 18.35 4.60
C TYR A 122 18.66 18.14 5.03
N THR A 123 19.52 19.08 4.67
CA THR A 123 20.92 19.09 5.10
C THR A 123 21.09 20.01 6.30
N LYS A 124 21.66 19.48 7.40
CA LYS A 124 21.93 20.25 8.61
C LYS A 124 23.16 21.12 8.43
N PHE A 125 23.05 22.41 8.76
CA PHE A 125 24.15 23.39 8.86
C PHE A 125 24.26 23.91 10.29
N LYS A 126 25.32 24.70 10.55
CA LYS A 126 25.54 25.27 11.88
C LYS A 126 24.38 26.14 12.38
N ASP A 127 23.73 26.85 11.45
CA ASP A 127 22.69 27.87 11.74
C ASP A 127 21.27 27.42 11.33
N GLY A 128 21.07 26.13 11.00
CA GLY A 128 19.73 25.64 10.60
C GLY A 128 19.76 24.50 9.61
N TRP A 129 18.66 24.34 8.87
CA TRP A 129 18.49 23.28 7.88
C TRP A 129 18.36 23.90 6.49
N LYS A 130 18.95 23.26 5.50
CA LYS A 130 18.77 23.59 4.09
C LYS A 130 18.03 22.49 3.38
N LYS A 131 17.13 22.85 2.48
CA LYS A 131 16.50 21.94 1.52
C LYS A 131 16.53 22.52 0.13
N ASP A 132 16.43 21.66 -0.87
CA ASP A 132 16.28 22.08 -2.26
C ASP A 132 14.92 22.74 -2.47
N PHE A 133 14.94 23.94 -3.04
CA PHE A 133 13.75 24.72 -3.32
C PHE A 133 13.01 24.15 -4.53
N LYS A 134 11.80 23.60 -4.30
CA LYS A 134 10.87 23.20 -5.36
C LYS A 134 9.69 24.15 -5.37
N ALA A 135 9.63 25.00 -6.40
CA ALA A 135 8.59 26.03 -6.55
C ALA A 135 7.16 25.46 -6.48
N GLU A 136 6.97 24.29 -7.03
CA GLU A 136 5.66 23.60 -7.08
C GLU A 136 5.08 23.27 -5.70
N ASN A 137 5.94 22.96 -4.73
CA ASN A 137 5.52 22.58 -3.38
C ASN A 137 5.11 23.77 -2.51
N ILE A 138 5.38 25.01 -2.94
CA ILE A 138 5.19 26.21 -2.14
C ILE A 138 3.96 27.01 -2.58
N VAL A 139 3.50 26.82 -3.81
CA VAL A 139 2.33 27.52 -4.35
C VAL A 139 1.10 27.28 -3.45
N GLY A 140 0.49 28.38 -3.00
CA GLY A 140 -0.69 28.34 -2.11
C GLY A 140 -0.38 28.32 -0.61
N GLY A 141 0.87 28.03 -0.21
CA GLY A 141 1.34 28.15 1.17
C GLY A 141 1.49 29.61 1.61
N LYS A 142 1.60 29.86 2.93
CA LYS A 142 1.96 31.17 3.48
C LYS A 142 3.45 31.19 3.78
N SER A 143 4.12 32.31 3.43
CA SER A 143 5.53 32.49 3.77
C SER A 143 5.68 32.71 5.28
N LEU A 144 6.51 31.91 5.94
CA LEU A 144 6.85 32.09 7.36
C LEU A 144 7.91 33.19 7.53
N PHE A 145 8.73 33.43 6.50
CA PHE A 145 9.82 34.41 6.50
C PHE A 145 9.76 35.25 5.21
N PRO A 146 10.33 36.48 5.21
CA PRO A 146 10.44 37.25 3.98
C PRO A 146 11.40 36.54 3.01
N LEU A 147 10.94 36.30 1.79
CA LEU A 147 11.79 35.75 0.73
C LEU A 147 12.54 36.87 0.03
N VAL A 148 13.86 36.84 0.14
CA VAL A 148 14.72 37.87 -0.44
C VAL A 148 15.57 37.26 -1.56
N SER A 149 15.57 37.88 -2.74
CA SER A 149 16.49 37.54 -3.83
C SER A 149 17.17 38.79 -4.37
N LYS A 150 18.48 38.72 -4.52
CA LYS A 150 19.31 39.85 -4.98
C LYS A 150 19.05 41.18 -4.22
N GLY A 151 18.84 41.09 -2.90
CA GLY A 151 18.58 42.25 -2.04
C GLY A 151 17.15 42.84 -2.14
N LYS A 152 16.26 42.27 -2.94
CA LYS A 152 14.86 42.66 -3.04
C LYS A 152 13.95 41.63 -2.37
N VAL A 153 13.02 42.09 -1.55
CA VAL A 153 11.98 41.22 -0.97
C VAL A 153 11.00 40.85 -2.06
N ILE A 154 10.91 39.54 -2.38
CA ILE A 154 9.99 39.02 -3.38
C ILE A 154 8.64 38.68 -2.75
N VAL A 155 8.65 38.11 -1.55
CA VAL A 155 7.45 37.77 -0.79
C VAL A 155 7.65 38.24 0.65
N GLU A 156 6.71 39.00 1.16
CA GLU A 156 6.71 39.44 2.56
C GLU A 156 6.22 38.32 3.47
N GLN A 157 6.65 38.33 4.72
CA GLN A 157 6.20 37.39 5.74
C GLN A 157 4.66 37.38 5.83
N GLY A 158 4.06 36.17 5.91
CA GLY A 158 2.63 35.96 6.04
C GLY A 158 1.83 36.04 4.73
N LYS A 159 2.43 36.49 3.61
CA LYS A 159 1.75 36.49 2.31
C LYS A 159 1.74 35.07 1.67
N LYS A 160 0.69 34.81 0.91
CA LYS A 160 0.58 33.55 0.16
C LYS A 160 1.50 33.56 -1.05
N PHE A 161 2.14 32.44 -1.30
CA PHE A 161 2.89 32.21 -2.53
C PHE A 161 1.93 32.07 -3.72
N THR A 162 1.94 33.05 -4.62
CA THR A 162 1.19 32.95 -5.88
C THR A 162 2.11 32.46 -7.01
N PRO A 163 1.56 31.96 -8.14
CA PRO A 163 2.37 31.44 -9.25
C PRO A 163 3.36 32.47 -9.83
N ARG A 164 3.04 33.77 -9.80
CA ARG A 164 3.91 34.85 -10.31
C ARG A 164 5.24 34.99 -9.56
N PRO A 165 5.29 35.21 -8.22
CA PRO A 165 6.55 35.24 -7.48
C PRO A 165 7.32 33.93 -7.60
N VAL A 166 6.63 32.79 -7.68
CA VAL A 166 7.25 31.44 -7.81
C VAL A 166 7.93 31.27 -9.18
N SER A 167 7.38 31.82 -10.26
CA SER A 167 8.00 31.75 -11.60
C SER A 167 9.25 32.63 -11.74
N TYR A 168 9.38 33.70 -10.93
CA TYR A 168 10.60 34.56 -10.89
C TYR A 168 11.74 33.90 -10.09
N THR A 169 11.47 32.84 -9.30
CA THR A 169 12.48 32.12 -8.52
C THR A 169 13.14 31.00 -9.30
N HIS A 170 13.42 31.15 -10.60
CA HIS A 170 14.39 30.29 -11.32
C HIS A 170 15.83 30.40 -10.76
N LEU A 171 15.98 31.09 -9.65
CA LEU A 171 17.19 31.19 -8.90
C LEU A 171 17.19 30.12 -7.81
N ARG A 172 18.23 29.29 -7.78
CA ARG A 172 18.57 28.40 -6.67
C ARG A 172 18.54 29.21 -5.36
N ALA A 173 17.40 29.30 -4.73
CA ALA A 173 17.28 29.91 -3.43
C ALA A 173 17.69 28.86 -2.39
N HIS A 174 18.81 29.06 -1.74
CA HIS A 174 19.16 28.37 -0.51
C HIS A 174 18.29 28.96 0.59
N GLU A 175 17.28 28.25 1.02
CA GLU A 175 16.45 28.65 2.14
C GLU A 175 17.19 28.26 3.43
N THR A 176 17.68 29.25 4.18
CA THR A 176 18.20 29.06 5.52
C THR A 176 17.04 29.29 6.48
N VAL A 177 16.54 28.23 7.12
CA VAL A 177 15.51 28.38 8.17
C VAL A 177 16.25 28.64 9.48
N HIS A 178 16.17 29.87 9.97
CA HIS A 178 16.61 30.23 11.32
C HIS A 178 15.46 29.92 12.29
N HIS A 179 15.76 29.11 13.31
CA HIS A 179 14.92 28.96 14.51
C HIS A 179 15.33 29.96 15.56
#